data_668a8b07e0cf313bce81ddaedef7f5c5
#
_entry.id   668a8b07e0cf313bce81ddaedef7f5c5
#
_cell.length_a   1.000
_cell.length_b   1.000
_cell.length_c   1.000
_cell.angle_alpha   90.00
_cell.angle_beta   90.00
_cell.angle_gamma   90.00
#
_symmetry.space_group_name_H-M   'P 1'
#
loop_
_entity.id
_entity.type
_entity.pdbx_description
1 polymer ?
#
loop_
_entity_poly.entity_id
_entity_poly.type
_entity_poly.pdbx_seq_one_letter_code
_entity_poly.pdbx_strand_id
1 'polypeptide(L)'
;NNSKLSISYLFADTDGGCENFHLPLQIICRPERGGGNGEHFMKKRVVVALGHRALGTTLPEQKVAVKQSAKYIADLIEEGYQVAITHSNAPQVGMIHTAMNEFAKAHPEYTPAPMSVCSAMSQGYIGYDLQNGIREELLNRGIYRTVSTVLTQVIVDPYDDAFYTPTKVLGRYMNAQEANEERKKGNYVIEEAGKGFRRVVSAPNPVKIVELDAVNALLDADQIVIAAGGGGIPVMEQDNHLK
;
A
#
# COMPACT_ATOMS: atom_id res chain seq x y z
N ASN A 1 9.34 17.36 21.76
CA ASN A 1 8.89 16.03 22.19
C ASN A 1 8.29 15.34 20.97
N ASN A 2 9.12 14.52 20.32
CA ASN A 2 8.75 13.75 19.14
C ASN A 2 7.87 12.56 19.55
N SER A 3 6.58 12.63 19.28
CA SER A 3 5.71 11.46 19.26
C SER A 3 6.03 10.64 18.00
N LYS A 4 6.91 9.65 18.12
CA LYS A 4 7.22 8.72 17.06
C LYS A 4 6.01 7.83 16.79
N LEU A 5 5.38 8.03 15.63
CA LEU A 5 4.50 7.02 15.03
C LEU A 5 5.40 5.87 14.57
N SER A 6 5.53 4.82 15.37
CA SER A 6 6.20 3.60 14.90
C SER A 6 5.16 2.75 14.20
N ILE A 7 5.28 2.63 12.88
CA ILE A 7 4.49 1.69 12.09
C ILE A 7 5.19 0.35 12.21
N SER A 8 4.62 -0.55 13.01
CA SER A 8 5.08 -1.93 13.06
C SER A 8 4.40 -2.69 11.93
N TYR A 9 5.14 -3.08 10.91
CA TYR A 9 4.67 -3.96 9.85
C TYR A 9 4.66 -5.40 10.38
N LEU A 10 3.49 -5.94 10.66
CA LEU A 10 3.31 -7.38 10.79
C LEU A 10 2.65 -7.88 9.49
N PHE A 11 3.46 -8.44 8.60
CA PHE A 11 2.97 -9.33 7.57
C PHE A 11 2.78 -10.71 8.20
N ALA A 12 1.57 -11.06 8.57
CA ALA A 12 1.24 -12.44 8.92
C ALA A 12 0.74 -13.13 7.65
N ASP A 13 1.63 -13.86 6.97
CA ASP A 13 1.22 -14.99 6.17
C ASP A 13 0.82 -16.10 7.15
N THR A 14 -0.47 -16.41 7.22
CA THR A 14 -0.93 -17.63 7.87
C THR A 14 -1.72 -18.44 6.88
N ASP A 15 -1.07 -19.45 6.33
CA ASP A 15 -1.71 -20.65 5.83
C ASP A 15 -2.35 -21.37 7.03
N GLY A 16 -3.68 -21.38 7.10
CA GLY A 16 -4.39 -22.10 8.14
C GLY A 16 -5.89 -21.84 8.04
N GLY A 17 -6.62 -22.80 7.54
CA GLY A 17 -8.06 -22.72 7.32
C GLY A 17 -8.85 -22.31 8.55
N CYS A 18 -9.73 -21.37 8.35
CA CYS A 18 -10.96 -21.19 9.14
C CYS A 18 -12.00 -20.56 8.24
N GLU A 19 -13.09 -21.28 8.04
CA GLU A 19 -14.32 -20.75 7.48
C GLU A 19 -14.90 -19.74 8.46
N ASN A 20 -14.66 -18.49 8.23
CA ASN A 20 -15.45 -17.35 8.67
C ASN A 20 -15.06 -16.15 7.85
N PHE A 21 -16.01 -15.45 7.27
CA PHE A 21 -15.86 -14.22 6.52
C PHE A 21 -15.22 -13.12 7.40
N HIS A 22 -13.92 -13.19 7.60
CA HIS A 22 -13.14 -12.11 8.18
C HIS A 22 -12.40 -11.41 7.05
N LEU A 23 -12.82 -10.19 6.74
CA LEU A 23 -12.03 -9.27 5.94
C LEU A 23 -10.65 -9.12 6.59
N PRO A 24 -9.55 -9.13 5.82
CA PRO A 24 -8.23 -8.88 6.35
C PRO A 24 -8.06 -7.37 6.63
N LEU A 25 -8.76 -6.92 7.66
CA LEU A 25 -8.71 -5.55 8.13
C LEU A 25 -7.91 -5.57 9.43
N GLN A 26 -6.68 -5.07 9.40
CA GLN A 26 -5.89 -4.89 10.60
C GLN A 26 -6.09 -3.45 11.10
N ILE A 27 -6.71 -3.31 12.27
CA ILE A 27 -6.92 -2.02 12.93
C ILE A 27 -5.85 -1.87 14.01
N ILE A 28 -4.99 -0.87 13.88
CA ILE A 28 -3.99 -0.54 14.89
C ILE A 28 -4.42 0.76 15.55
N CYS A 29 -4.93 0.67 16.79
CA CYS A 29 -5.26 1.83 17.62
C CYS A 29 -4.07 2.19 18.51
N ARG A 30 -3.67 3.47 18.52
CA ARG A 30 -2.79 4.02 19.56
C ARG A 30 -3.56 5.03 20.39
N PRO A 31 -3.62 4.88 21.74
CA PRO A 31 -4.03 5.96 22.61
C PRO A 31 -2.89 6.97 22.70
N GLU A 32 -3.13 8.22 22.32
CA GLU A 32 -2.21 9.30 22.65
C GLU A 32 -2.31 9.63 24.15
N ARG A 33 -1.15 9.75 24.80
CA ARG A 33 -1.10 10.21 26.20
C ARG A 33 -1.32 11.72 26.21
N GLY A 34 -2.50 12.15 26.64
CA GLY A 34 -2.82 13.55 26.87
C GLY A 34 -2.04 14.11 28.06
N GLY A 35 -1.34 15.18 27.83
CA GLY A 35 -0.83 16.07 28.88
C GLY A 35 -1.38 17.47 28.62
N GLY A 36 -2.30 17.95 29.47
CA GLY A 36 -2.76 19.33 29.41
C GLY A 36 -4.26 19.51 29.74
N ASN A 37 -4.57 20.29 30.76
CA ASN A 37 -5.91 20.63 31.22
C ASN A 37 -6.69 21.40 30.13
N GLY A 38 -7.55 20.71 29.43
CA GLY A 38 -8.56 21.24 28.53
C GLY A 38 -9.28 20.05 27.92
N GLU A 39 -10.59 19.93 28.16
CA GLU A 39 -11.41 18.87 27.57
C GLU A 39 -11.55 19.06 26.06
N HIS A 40 -10.45 18.85 25.31
CA HIS A 40 -10.51 18.53 23.91
C HIS A 40 -10.63 17.01 23.85
N PHE A 41 -11.80 16.51 23.54
CA PHE A 41 -12.01 15.10 23.19
C PHE A 41 -11.07 14.79 22.02
N MET A 42 -9.89 14.25 22.34
CA MET A 42 -8.94 13.84 21.29
C MET A 42 -9.55 12.68 20.54
N LYS A 43 -9.83 12.89 19.26
CA LYS A 43 -10.30 11.82 18.36
C LYS A 43 -9.24 10.74 18.30
N LYS A 44 -9.66 9.49 18.46
CA LYS A 44 -8.75 8.34 18.34
C LYS A 44 -8.34 8.17 16.89
N ARG A 45 -7.04 8.03 16.63
CA ARG A 45 -6.50 7.71 15.30
C ARG A 45 -6.40 6.22 15.10
N VAL A 46 -6.79 5.74 13.92
CA VAL A 46 -6.67 4.35 13.52
C VAL A 46 -6.04 4.23 12.15
N VAL A 47 -5.18 3.23 11.98
CA VAL A 47 -4.63 2.84 10.68
C VAL A 47 -5.34 1.57 10.24
N VAL A 48 -5.94 1.64 9.06
CA VAL A 48 -6.62 0.51 8.41
C VAL A 48 -5.71 -0.02 7.31
N ALA A 49 -5.27 -1.28 7.43
CA ALA A 49 -4.45 -1.93 6.42
C ALA A 49 -5.32 -2.86 5.55
N LEU A 50 -5.43 -2.54 4.26
CA LEU A 50 -6.18 -3.33 3.28
C LEU A 50 -5.25 -4.31 2.57
N GLY A 51 -5.36 -5.60 2.88
CA GLY A 51 -4.68 -6.68 2.18
C GLY A 51 -5.21 -6.87 0.75
N HIS A 52 -4.52 -7.68 -0.06
CA HIS A 52 -4.90 -7.91 -1.46
C HIS A 52 -6.32 -8.50 -1.63
N ARG A 53 -6.79 -9.30 -0.66
CA ARG A 53 -8.17 -9.85 -0.68
C ARG A 53 -9.23 -8.75 -0.53
N ALA A 54 -8.89 -7.65 0.11
CA ALA A 54 -9.78 -6.50 0.27
C ALA A 54 -9.80 -5.56 -0.94
N LEU A 55 -8.97 -5.85 -1.97
CA LEU A 55 -8.82 -5.02 -3.16
C LEU A 55 -9.09 -5.78 -4.46
N GLY A 56 -9.03 -7.13 -4.46
CA GLY A 56 -9.09 -7.93 -5.67
C GLY A 56 -7.83 -7.83 -6.55
N THR A 57 -7.82 -8.53 -7.66
CA THR A 57 -6.70 -8.61 -8.61
C THR A 57 -6.98 -7.84 -9.90
N THR A 58 -8.20 -7.92 -10.39
CA THR A 58 -8.66 -7.25 -11.60
C THR A 58 -9.43 -5.97 -11.26
N LEU A 59 -9.55 -5.06 -12.22
CA LEU A 59 -10.28 -3.80 -12.01
C LEU A 59 -11.77 -4.01 -11.63
N PRO A 60 -12.53 -4.93 -12.24
CA PRO A 60 -13.89 -5.23 -11.79
C PRO A 60 -13.96 -5.76 -10.36
N GLU A 61 -13.05 -6.67 -9.99
CA GLU A 61 -12.96 -7.19 -8.61
C GLU A 61 -12.60 -6.08 -7.63
N GLN A 62 -11.67 -5.20 -7.98
CA GLN A 62 -11.27 -4.07 -7.16
C GLN A 62 -12.45 -3.13 -6.87
N LYS A 63 -13.27 -2.82 -7.86
CA LYS A 63 -14.46 -1.98 -7.67
C LYS A 63 -15.47 -2.60 -6.70
N VAL A 64 -15.68 -3.91 -6.76
CA VAL A 64 -16.56 -4.61 -5.83
C VAL A 64 -15.97 -4.62 -4.42
N ALA A 65 -14.70 -4.97 -4.30
CA ALA A 65 -14.00 -5.06 -3.02
C ALA A 65 -13.90 -3.69 -2.32
N VAL A 66 -13.63 -2.63 -3.07
CA VAL A 66 -13.58 -1.26 -2.55
C VAL A 66 -14.93 -0.82 -1.99
N LYS A 67 -16.05 -1.11 -2.66
CA LYS A 67 -17.39 -0.81 -2.13
C LYS A 67 -17.68 -1.52 -0.81
N GLN A 68 -17.20 -2.74 -0.66
CA GLN A 68 -17.34 -3.47 0.59
C GLN A 68 -16.46 -2.90 1.70
N SER A 69 -15.18 -2.61 1.39
CA SER A 69 -14.23 -2.02 2.33
C SER A 69 -14.67 -0.62 2.78
N ALA A 70 -15.26 0.17 1.88
CA ALA A 70 -15.76 1.50 2.16
C ALA A 70 -16.80 1.53 3.29
N LYS A 71 -17.66 0.51 3.38
CA LYS A 71 -18.69 0.41 4.44
C LYS A 71 -18.05 0.34 5.82
N TYR A 72 -17.05 -0.53 5.99
CA TYR A 72 -16.36 -0.70 7.29
C TYR A 72 -15.53 0.54 7.66
N ILE A 73 -14.94 1.21 6.66
CA ILE A 73 -14.21 2.46 6.87
C ILE A 73 -15.19 3.56 7.30
N ALA A 74 -16.38 3.63 6.68
CA ALA A 74 -17.42 4.56 7.05
C ALA A 74 -17.95 4.30 8.47
N ASP A 75 -18.07 3.04 8.90
CA ASP A 75 -18.46 2.69 10.28
C ASP A 75 -17.46 3.30 11.29
N LEU A 76 -16.16 3.16 11.06
CA LEU A 76 -15.13 3.76 11.92
C LEU A 76 -15.22 5.30 11.96
N ILE A 77 -15.55 5.91 10.83
CA ILE A 77 -15.69 7.37 10.73
C ILE A 77 -16.92 7.86 11.47
N GLU A 78 -18.04 7.13 11.42
CA GLU A 78 -19.25 7.42 12.19
C GLU A 78 -19.01 7.27 13.70
N GLU A 79 -18.17 6.33 14.11
CA GLU A 79 -17.74 6.17 15.51
C GLU A 79 -16.75 7.25 15.97
N GLY A 80 -16.40 8.21 15.10
CA GLY A 80 -15.58 9.37 15.43
C GLY A 80 -14.08 9.17 15.33
N TYR A 81 -13.61 8.09 14.70
CA TYR A 81 -12.18 7.89 14.46
C TYR A 81 -11.62 8.79 13.35
N GLN A 82 -10.38 9.21 13.52
CA GLN A 82 -9.55 9.73 12.42
C GLN A 82 -8.88 8.55 11.73
N VAL A 83 -9.11 8.38 10.43
CA VAL A 83 -8.73 7.16 9.70
C VAL A 83 -7.62 7.43 8.70
N ALA A 84 -6.50 6.74 8.86
CA ALA A 84 -5.49 6.57 7.83
C ALA A 84 -5.61 5.17 7.23
N ILE A 85 -5.47 5.05 5.91
CA ILE A 85 -5.63 3.80 5.18
C ILE A 85 -4.32 3.50 4.46
N THR A 86 -3.81 2.29 4.61
CA THR A 86 -2.76 1.75 3.75
C THR A 86 -3.28 0.51 3.02
N HIS A 87 -2.65 0.14 1.93
CA HIS A 87 -3.12 -0.98 1.10
C HIS A 87 -1.97 -1.76 0.46
N SER A 88 -2.19 -3.03 0.17
CA SER A 88 -1.29 -3.81 -0.68
C SER A 88 -1.44 -3.38 -2.15
N ASN A 89 -0.44 -3.70 -2.98
CA ASN A 89 -0.44 -3.32 -4.40
C ASN A 89 0.22 -4.35 -5.33
N ALA A 90 0.65 -5.50 -4.84
CA ALA A 90 1.51 -6.42 -5.59
C ALA A 90 0.94 -6.87 -6.96
N PRO A 91 -0.35 -7.23 -7.12
CA PRO A 91 -0.91 -7.54 -8.43
C PRO A 91 -0.88 -6.33 -9.39
N GLN A 92 -1.25 -5.16 -8.90
CA GLN A 92 -1.36 -3.93 -9.68
C GLN A 92 0.00 -3.43 -10.16
N VAL A 93 1.01 -3.40 -9.27
CA VAL A 93 2.39 -3.06 -9.64
C VAL A 93 2.92 -4.01 -10.70
N GLY A 94 2.69 -5.31 -10.53
CA GLY A 94 3.14 -6.32 -11.49
C GLY A 94 2.51 -6.14 -12.87
N MET A 95 1.20 -5.86 -12.92
CA MET A 95 0.48 -5.59 -14.16
C MET A 95 1.03 -4.32 -14.84
N ILE A 96 1.15 -3.22 -14.11
CA ILE A 96 1.64 -1.94 -14.62
C ILE A 96 3.06 -2.11 -15.17
N HIS A 97 3.96 -2.73 -14.39
CA HIS A 97 5.33 -2.97 -14.80
C HIS A 97 5.41 -3.81 -16.08
N THR A 98 4.62 -4.88 -16.18
CA THR A 98 4.58 -5.72 -17.37
C THR A 98 4.06 -4.93 -18.58
N ALA A 99 2.96 -4.23 -18.44
CA ALA A 99 2.37 -3.42 -19.52
C ALA A 99 3.33 -2.35 -20.05
N MET A 100 3.97 -1.60 -19.16
CA MET A 100 4.92 -0.55 -19.52
C MET A 100 6.16 -1.11 -20.23
N ASN A 101 6.67 -2.26 -19.76
CA ASN A 101 7.84 -2.88 -20.38
C ASN A 101 7.53 -3.53 -21.73
N GLU A 102 6.37 -4.19 -21.88
CA GLU A 102 5.96 -4.75 -23.17
C GLU A 102 5.69 -3.66 -24.20
N PHE A 103 5.06 -2.55 -23.78
CA PHE A 103 4.88 -1.40 -24.65
C PHE A 103 6.21 -0.82 -25.13
N ALA A 104 7.17 -0.61 -24.21
CA ALA A 104 8.48 -0.06 -24.55
C ALA A 104 9.31 -0.98 -25.48
N LYS A 105 9.10 -2.30 -25.46
CA LYS A 105 9.75 -3.21 -26.43
C LYS A 105 9.26 -2.98 -27.87
N ALA A 106 7.96 -2.73 -28.03
CA ALA A 106 7.37 -2.47 -29.35
C ALA A 106 7.59 -1.02 -29.81
N HIS A 107 7.91 -0.13 -28.90
CA HIS A 107 8.05 1.33 -29.12
C HIS A 107 9.35 1.83 -28.50
N PRO A 108 10.49 1.71 -29.21
CA PRO A 108 11.81 2.06 -28.67
C PRO A 108 11.98 3.52 -28.24
N GLU A 109 11.09 4.41 -28.71
CA GLU A 109 11.04 5.80 -28.28
C GLU A 109 10.56 5.98 -26.82
N TYR A 110 10.00 4.95 -26.20
CA TYR A 110 9.59 4.93 -24.79
C TYR A 110 10.56 4.12 -23.94
N THR A 111 10.90 4.64 -22.78
CA THR A 111 11.77 3.95 -21.83
C THR A 111 10.95 3.00 -20.96
N PRO A 112 11.46 1.78 -20.67
CA PRO A 112 10.86 0.92 -19.66
C PRO A 112 10.70 1.63 -18.32
N ALA A 113 9.55 1.46 -17.67
CA ALA A 113 9.29 2.13 -16.41
C ALA A 113 10.04 1.46 -15.25
N PRO A 114 10.79 2.23 -14.43
CA PRO A 114 11.37 1.71 -13.20
C PRO A 114 10.30 1.22 -12.23
N MET A 115 10.67 0.28 -11.34
CA MET A 115 9.75 -0.28 -10.36
C MET A 115 9.19 0.77 -9.40
N SER A 116 9.98 1.78 -9.04
CA SER A 116 9.54 2.91 -8.22
C SER A 116 8.40 3.70 -8.87
N VAL A 117 8.51 3.98 -10.17
CA VAL A 117 7.46 4.65 -10.95
C VAL A 117 6.19 3.78 -11.03
N CYS A 118 6.35 2.48 -11.29
CA CYS A 118 5.21 1.54 -11.30
C CYS A 118 4.53 1.46 -9.92
N SER A 119 5.31 1.53 -8.85
CA SER A 119 4.80 1.58 -7.48
C SER A 119 4.00 2.86 -7.24
N ALA A 120 4.51 4.02 -7.65
CA ALA A 120 3.79 5.29 -7.59
C ALA A 120 2.48 5.26 -8.39
N MET A 121 2.52 4.74 -9.62
CA MET A 121 1.32 4.55 -10.44
C MET A 121 0.28 3.65 -9.77
N SER A 122 0.73 2.59 -9.08
CA SER A 122 -0.16 1.69 -8.35
C SER A 122 -0.83 2.34 -7.15
N GLN A 123 -0.13 3.25 -6.46
CA GLN A 123 -0.72 4.04 -5.38
C GLN A 123 -1.85 4.93 -5.90
N GLY A 124 -1.65 5.58 -7.04
CA GLY A 124 -2.68 6.35 -7.72
C GLY A 124 -3.84 5.48 -8.22
N TYR A 125 -3.53 4.34 -8.83
CA TYR A 125 -4.53 3.42 -9.39
C TYR A 125 -5.49 2.89 -8.31
N ILE A 126 -4.96 2.39 -7.19
CA ILE A 126 -5.76 1.85 -6.08
C ILE A 126 -6.36 3.00 -5.26
N GLY A 127 -5.57 4.04 -4.99
CA GLY A 127 -6.00 5.19 -4.22
C GLY A 127 -7.17 5.92 -4.86
N TYR A 128 -7.20 6.03 -6.19
CA TYR A 128 -8.32 6.62 -6.93
C TYR A 128 -9.63 5.86 -6.69
N ASP A 129 -9.63 4.53 -6.78
CA ASP A 129 -10.83 3.73 -6.56
C ASP A 129 -11.27 3.78 -5.09
N LEU A 130 -10.32 3.65 -4.14
CA LEU A 130 -10.61 3.77 -2.71
C LEU A 130 -11.18 5.15 -2.36
N GLN A 131 -10.58 6.21 -2.87
CA GLN A 131 -11.02 7.58 -2.63
C GLN A 131 -12.46 7.80 -3.09
N ASN A 132 -12.80 7.31 -4.28
CA ASN A 132 -14.15 7.43 -4.83
C ASN A 132 -15.16 6.55 -4.09
N GLY A 133 -14.80 5.28 -3.83
CA GLY A 133 -15.70 4.35 -3.15
C GLY A 133 -16.00 4.75 -1.70
N ILE A 134 -15.00 5.21 -0.97
CA ILE A 134 -15.19 5.70 0.41
C ILE A 134 -16.03 6.98 0.39
N ARG A 135 -15.72 7.91 -0.51
CA ARG A 135 -16.51 9.14 -0.64
C ARG A 135 -17.97 8.87 -0.97
N GLU A 136 -18.24 7.95 -1.90
CA GLU A 136 -19.63 7.54 -2.26
C GLU A 136 -20.36 7.02 -1.01
N GLU A 137 -19.75 6.13 -0.23
CA GLU A 137 -20.36 5.57 0.98
C GLU A 137 -20.61 6.64 2.05
N LEU A 138 -19.63 7.54 2.27
CA LEU A 138 -19.79 8.64 3.24
C LEU A 138 -20.94 9.58 2.84
N LEU A 139 -21.04 9.94 1.57
CA LEU A 139 -22.13 10.77 1.07
C LEU A 139 -23.49 10.09 1.25
N ASN A 140 -23.58 8.79 1.00
CA ASN A 140 -24.80 8.01 1.23
C ASN A 140 -25.25 8.02 2.69
N ARG A 141 -24.30 8.21 3.64
CA ARG A 141 -24.57 8.35 5.08
C ARG A 141 -24.71 9.81 5.55
N GLY A 142 -24.65 10.77 4.62
CA GLY A 142 -24.73 12.20 4.96
C GLY A 142 -23.45 12.76 5.60
N ILE A 143 -22.31 12.07 5.43
CA ILE A 143 -21.02 12.49 6.00
C ILE A 143 -20.21 13.22 4.92
N TYR A 144 -19.91 14.49 5.17
CA TYR A 144 -19.19 15.36 4.25
C TYR A 144 -17.72 15.50 4.67
N ARG A 145 -16.92 14.45 4.39
CA ARG A 145 -15.48 14.47 4.64
C ARG A 145 -14.71 14.19 3.36
N THR A 146 -13.58 14.86 3.20
CA THR A 146 -12.67 14.64 2.07
C THR A 146 -11.86 13.37 2.30
N VAL A 147 -11.72 12.60 1.24
CA VAL A 147 -10.80 11.46 1.17
C VAL A 147 -9.67 11.82 0.23
N SER A 148 -8.44 11.76 0.69
CA SER A 148 -7.25 12.17 -0.07
C SER A 148 -6.25 11.02 -0.18
N THR A 149 -5.68 10.83 -1.37
CA THR A 149 -4.58 9.90 -1.59
C THR A 149 -3.27 10.67 -1.65
N VAL A 150 -2.32 10.28 -0.82
CA VAL A 150 -0.97 10.85 -0.78
C VAL A 150 0.00 9.85 -1.38
N LEU A 151 0.67 10.22 -2.48
CA LEU A 151 1.82 9.46 -2.97
C LEU A 151 2.87 9.47 -1.88
N THR A 152 3.27 8.28 -1.45
CA THR A 152 4.08 8.15 -0.24
C THR A 152 5.37 7.43 -0.55
N GLN A 153 6.47 8.07 -0.19
CA GLN A 153 7.82 7.54 -0.23
C GLN A 153 8.28 7.13 1.17
N VAL A 154 9.14 6.14 1.25
CA VAL A 154 9.74 5.68 2.51
C VAL A 154 11.25 5.61 2.37
N ILE A 155 11.95 6.23 3.29
CA ILE A 155 13.40 6.11 3.38
C ILE A 155 13.72 4.70 3.87
N VAL A 156 14.66 4.04 3.20
CA VAL A 156 15.16 2.72 3.55
C VAL A 156 16.67 2.76 3.77
N ASP A 157 17.18 1.83 4.58
CA ASP A 157 18.62 1.66 4.73
C ASP A 157 19.20 1.03 3.45
N PRO A 158 20.18 1.65 2.78
CA PRO A 158 20.81 1.08 1.60
C PRO A 158 21.54 -0.25 1.86
N TYR A 159 21.81 -0.56 3.11
CA TYR A 159 22.49 -1.80 3.55
C TYR A 159 21.51 -2.85 4.13
N ASP A 160 20.19 -2.65 3.98
CA ASP A 160 19.20 -3.62 4.44
C ASP A 160 19.41 -4.98 3.77
N ASP A 161 19.39 -6.05 4.55
CA ASP A 161 19.58 -7.43 4.08
C ASP A 161 18.57 -7.85 3.01
N ALA A 162 17.40 -7.22 2.96
CA ALA A 162 16.39 -7.46 1.94
C ALA A 162 16.87 -7.17 0.50
N PHE A 163 17.91 -6.36 0.32
CA PHE A 163 18.51 -6.14 -1.00
C PHE A 163 19.30 -7.35 -1.48
N TYR A 164 19.84 -8.14 -0.56
CA TYR A 164 20.60 -9.36 -0.87
C TYR A 164 19.72 -10.60 -0.92
N THR A 165 18.59 -10.59 -0.21
CA THR A 165 17.66 -11.72 -0.13
C THR A 165 16.23 -11.25 -0.46
N PRO A 166 15.89 -11.01 -1.73
CA PRO A 166 14.56 -10.58 -2.14
C PRO A 166 13.50 -11.65 -1.84
N THR A 167 12.41 -11.24 -1.16
CA THR A 167 11.34 -12.16 -0.74
C THR A 167 9.95 -11.74 -1.16
N LYS A 168 9.73 -10.45 -1.49
CA LYS A 168 8.41 -9.93 -1.84
C LYS A 168 7.99 -10.39 -3.22
N VAL A 169 6.99 -11.27 -3.29
CA VAL A 169 6.45 -11.76 -4.57
C VAL A 169 5.73 -10.65 -5.33
N LEU A 170 5.92 -10.63 -6.65
CA LEU A 170 5.40 -9.62 -7.55
C LEU A 170 4.79 -10.24 -8.81
N GLY A 171 3.66 -9.68 -9.26
CA GLY A 171 3.04 -10.04 -10.52
C GLY A 171 2.39 -11.43 -10.54
N ARG A 172 2.20 -11.96 -11.74
CA ARG A 172 1.56 -13.24 -12.02
C ARG A 172 2.51 -14.42 -11.91
N TYR A 173 1.97 -15.61 -11.90
CA TYR A 173 2.75 -16.83 -12.13
C TYR A 173 3.27 -16.87 -13.56
N MET A 174 4.48 -17.40 -13.72
CA MET A 174 5.20 -17.60 -14.98
C MET A 174 5.47 -19.08 -15.20
N ASN A 175 5.60 -19.46 -16.45
CA ASN A 175 6.13 -20.77 -16.83
C ASN A 175 7.67 -20.78 -16.76
N ALA A 176 8.29 -21.94 -16.96
CA ALA A 176 9.75 -22.09 -16.86
C ALA A 176 10.52 -21.27 -17.91
N GLN A 177 9.98 -21.08 -19.10
CA GLN A 177 10.62 -20.28 -20.16
C GLN A 177 10.60 -18.80 -19.77
N GLU A 178 9.46 -18.26 -19.36
CA GLU A 178 9.31 -16.87 -18.89
C GLU A 178 10.22 -16.60 -17.68
N ALA A 179 10.30 -17.56 -16.75
CA ALA A 179 11.17 -17.48 -15.57
C ALA A 179 12.66 -17.38 -15.97
N ASN A 180 13.09 -18.17 -16.96
CA ASN A 180 14.46 -18.10 -17.46
C ASN A 180 14.76 -16.75 -18.15
N GLU A 181 13.81 -16.21 -18.89
CA GLU A 181 13.96 -14.87 -19.49
C GLU A 181 14.10 -13.79 -18.43
N GLU A 182 13.32 -13.84 -17.35
CA GLU A 182 13.44 -12.91 -16.24
C GLU A 182 14.80 -13.04 -15.51
N ARG A 183 15.27 -14.25 -15.28
CA ARG A 183 16.61 -14.49 -14.70
C ARG A 183 17.74 -13.94 -15.59
N LYS A 184 17.63 -14.08 -16.92
CA LYS A 184 18.62 -13.49 -17.86
C LYS A 184 18.67 -11.97 -17.81
N LYS A 185 17.56 -11.31 -17.42
CA LYS A 185 17.50 -9.85 -17.18
C LYS A 185 18.05 -9.45 -15.81
N GLY A 186 18.52 -10.39 -14.99
CA GLY A 186 18.99 -10.14 -13.63
C GLY A 186 17.89 -10.09 -12.56
N ASN A 187 16.66 -10.50 -12.90
CA ASN A 187 15.56 -10.52 -11.95
C ASN A 187 15.59 -11.79 -11.09
N TYR A 188 15.25 -11.64 -9.81
CA TYR A 188 15.09 -12.79 -8.91
C TYR A 188 13.76 -13.48 -9.16
N VAL A 189 13.80 -14.82 -9.24
CA VAL A 189 12.63 -15.65 -9.50
C VAL A 189 12.66 -16.85 -8.58
N ILE A 190 11.58 -17.08 -7.86
CA ILE A 190 11.36 -18.28 -7.02
C ILE A 190 10.40 -19.23 -7.71
N GLU A 191 10.48 -20.50 -7.36
CA GLU A 191 9.54 -21.53 -7.76
C GLU A 191 8.58 -21.82 -6.60
N GLU A 192 7.29 -21.82 -6.88
CA GLU A 192 6.26 -22.28 -5.96
C GLU A 192 5.75 -23.64 -6.47
N ALA A 193 5.97 -24.69 -5.68
CA ALA A 193 5.63 -26.05 -6.04
C ALA A 193 4.17 -26.19 -6.50
N GLY A 194 3.97 -26.75 -7.69
CA GLY A 194 2.65 -26.97 -8.29
C GLY A 194 1.95 -25.72 -8.83
N LYS A 195 2.54 -24.54 -8.72
CA LYS A 195 1.94 -23.27 -9.20
C LYS A 195 2.77 -22.59 -10.30
N GLY A 196 4.07 -22.85 -10.36
CA GLY A 196 4.98 -22.25 -11.32
C GLY A 196 5.97 -21.28 -10.68
N PHE A 197 6.40 -20.26 -11.42
CA PHE A 197 7.45 -19.35 -11.01
C PHE A 197 6.90 -17.94 -10.74
N ARG A 198 7.47 -17.24 -9.78
CA ARG A 198 7.14 -15.84 -9.49
C ARG A 198 8.39 -14.99 -9.36
N ARG A 199 8.29 -13.77 -9.86
CA ARG A 199 9.31 -12.76 -9.61
C ARG A 199 9.25 -12.34 -8.14
N VAL A 200 10.41 -12.13 -7.55
CA VAL A 200 10.55 -11.53 -6.22
C VAL A 200 11.38 -10.27 -6.30
N VAL A 201 11.07 -9.32 -5.44
CA VAL A 201 11.78 -8.05 -5.31
C VAL A 201 12.17 -7.81 -3.86
N SER A 202 13.17 -6.97 -3.65
CA SER A 202 13.57 -6.53 -2.33
C SER A 202 12.42 -5.78 -1.64
N ALA A 203 12.27 -6.01 -0.35
CA ALA A 203 11.30 -5.33 0.50
C ALA A 203 12.00 -4.82 1.77
N PRO A 204 12.88 -3.81 1.64
CA PRO A 204 13.62 -3.28 2.77
C PRO A 204 12.67 -2.67 3.80
N ASN A 205 13.08 -2.70 5.06
CA ASN A 205 12.30 -2.12 6.14
C ASN A 205 12.30 -0.59 6.04
N PRO A 206 11.12 0.07 6.09
CA PRO A 206 11.05 1.51 6.07
C PRO A 206 11.57 2.10 7.38
N VAL A 207 12.45 3.09 7.27
CA VAL A 207 13.01 3.85 8.39
C VAL A 207 12.16 5.07 8.69
N LYS A 208 11.68 5.75 7.64
CA LYS A 208 10.93 7.01 7.75
C LYS A 208 9.96 7.16 6.57
N ILE A 209 8.77 7.67 6.86
CA ILE A 209 7.83 8.12 5.82
C ILE A 209 8.19 9.56 5.46
N VAL A 210 8.41 9.84 4.18
CA VAL A 210 8.83 11.18 3.71
C VAL A 210 7.67 12.18 3.90
N GLU A 211 6.47 11.83 3.49
CA GLU A 211 5.28 12.69 3.51
C GLU A 211 4.47 12.59 4.83
N LEU A 212 5.11 12.15 5.94
CA LEU A 212 4.40 11.96 7.21
C LEU A 212 3.74 13.24 7.74
N ASP A 213 4.39 14.39 7.56
CA ASP A 213 3.86 15.67 8.01
C ASP A 213 2.59 16.06 7.23
N ALA A 214 2.55 15.78 5.92
CA ALA A 214 1.37 16.00 5.09
C ALA A 214 0.22 15.06 5.52
N VAL A 215 0.52 13.78 5.78
CA VAL A 215 -0.48 12.81 6.30
C VAL A 215 -1.06 13.29 7.62
N ASN A 216 -0.21 13.74 8.55
CA ASN A 216 -0.68 14.27 9.84
C ASN A 216 -1.53 15.52 9.69
N ALA A 217 -1.12 16.48 8.87
CA ALA A 217 -1.87 17.71 8.61
C ALA A 217 -3.28 17.43 8.05
N LEU A 218 -3.41 16.45 7.15
CA LEU A 218 -4.71 16.03 6.62
C LEU A 218 -5.58 15.37 7.69
N LEU A 219 -5.00 14.51 8.53
CA LEU A 219 -5.71 13.91 9.66
C LEU A 219 -6.14 14.96 10.69
N ASP A 220 -5.28 15.93 11.00
CA ASP A 220 -5.60 17.05 11.89
C ASP A 220 -6.75 17.91 11.34
N ALA A 221 -6.83 18.04 10.02
CA ALA A 221 -7.95 18.68 9.32
C ALA A 221 -9.19 17.77 9.19
N ASP A 222 -9.23 16.64 9.92
CA ASP A 222 -10.33 15.68 9.93
C ASP A 222 -10.64 15.05 8.57
N GLN A 223 -9.64 14.95 7.70
CA GLN A 223 -9.74 14.24 6.42
C GLN A 223 -9.42 12.75 6.59
N ILE A 224 -9.91 11.95 5.68
CA ILE A 224 -9.54 10.53 5.56
C ILE A 224 -8.34 10.44 4.61
N VAL A 225 -7.28 9.77 5.03
CA VAL A 225 -6.02 9.75 4.29
C VAL A 225 -5.68 8.35 3.83
N ILE A 226 -5.43 8.19 2.54
CA ILE A 226 -4.88 6.96 1.95
C ILE A 226 -3.39 7.23 1.70
N ALA A 227 -2.51 6.47 2.34
CA ALA A 227 -1.06 6.68 2.28
C ALA A 227 -0.28 5.37 2.37
N ALA A 228 1.00 5.42 2.06
CA ALA A 228 1.92 4.28 2.14
C ALA A 228 1.45 3.02 1.41
N GLY A 229 0.76 3.17 0.28
CA GLY A 229 0.33 2.06 -0.55
C GLY A 229 1.51 1.18 -0.98
N GLY A 230 1.35 -0.16 -0.82
CA GLY A 230 2.42 -1.13 -1.06
C GLY A 230 3.57 -1.11 -0.06
N GLY A 231 3.41 -0.38 1.05
CA GLY A 231 4.46 -0.12 2.04
C GLY A 231 5.23 1.18 1.78
N GLY A 232 4.79 2.00 0.82
CA GLY A 232 5.50 3.18 0.33
C GLY A 232 6.47 2.86 -0.82
N ILE A 233 6.91 3.90 -1.52
CA ILE A 233 7.92 3.81 -2.57
C ILE A 233 9.29 3.89 -1.87
N PRO A 234 10.11 2.82 -1.90
CA PRO A 234 11.40 2.85 -1.23
C PRO A 234 12.35 3.83 -1.94
N VAL A 235 12.96 4.71 -1.16
CA VAL A 235 13.96 5.68 -1.62
C VAL A 235 15.14 5.72 -0.65
N MET A 236 16.30 6.04 -1.17
CA MET A 236 17.51 6.28 -0.38
C MET A 236 17.83 7.77 -0.38
N GLU A 237 18.17 8.30 0.76
CA GLU A 237 18.62 9.70 0.88
C GLU A 237 20.12 9.76 0.59
N GLN A 238 20.48 10.53 -0.42
CA GLN A 238 21.88 10.77 -0.80
C GLN A 238 22.05 12.23 -1.22
N ASP A 239 22.96 12.97 -0.58
CA ASP A 239 23.32 14.35 -0.95
C ASP A 239 22.10 15.28 -1.14
N ASN A 240 21.14 15.22 -0.21
CA ASN A 240 19.84 15.93 -0.25
C ASN A 240 18.92 15.55 -1.44
N HIS A 241 19.18 14.44 -2.09
CA HIS A 241 18.31 13.87 -3.12
C HIS A 241 17.71 12.53 -2.65
N LEU A 242 16.49 12.25 -3.09
CA LEU A 242 15.84 10.95 -2.95
C LEU A 242 16.08 10.16 -4.25
N LYS A 243 16.69 8.98 -4.12
CA LYS A 243 16.95 8.04 -5.22
C LYS A 243 16.23 6.74 -5.01
#